data_641f642cf8656bf76e42ebd4e891c98f
#
_entry.id   641f642cf8656bf76e42ebd4e891c98f
#
_cell.length_a   1.000
_cell.length_b   1.000
_cell.length_c   1.000
_cell.angle_alpha   90.00
_cell.angle_beta   90.00
_cell.angle_gamma   90.00
#
_symmetry.space_group_name_H-M   'P 1'
#
loop_
_entity.id
_entity.type
_entity.pdbx_description
1 polymer ?
#
loop_
_entity_poly.entity_id
_entity_poly.type
_entity_poly.pdbx_seq_one_letter_code
_entity_poly.pdbx_strand_id
1 'polypeptide(L)'
;MAIEKLDLIKNPETAPFSKLKYLKWTEEDEVTEFFNRMFHLNVAARETGDWSPVDRFLEEEGDRIAAKVARPMTFDDTPWSPLKKRLSESKVAVLTTGGIYVAGQEPFDTDGDCSYREIPLDTPLDQLRVAHTRYDTIGVAEDVDSVLAMHRLLELEAEGLVGEAQTPTYSFMGYIPDPSVLMEVTGPEVAGRLKEDGVDGVVIGTT
;
A
#
# COMPACT_ATOMS: atom_id res chain seq x y z
N MET A 1 -15.71 -5.25 30.78
CA MET A 1 -16.15 -5.00 29.40
C MET A 1 -15.57 -6.14 28.58
N ALA A 2 -16.39 -7.09 28.14
CA ALA A 2 -15.91 -8.17 27.29
C ALA A 2 -15.63 -7.54 25.91
N ILE A 3 -14.36 -7.54 25.51
CA ILE A 3 -13.97 -7.19 24.14
C ILE A 3 -14.47 -8.34 23.28
N GLU A 4 -15.43 -8.10 22.42
CA GLU A 4 -15.84 -9.10 21.46
C GLU A 4 -14.65 -9.41 20.56
N LYS A 5 -14.34 -10.71 20.39
CA LYS A 5 -13.22 -11.17 19.55
C LYS A 5 -13.24 -10.54 18.15
N LEU A 6 -14.44 -10.28 17.63
CA LEU A 6 -14.66 -9.65 16.32
C LEU A 6 -14.18 -8.20 16.26
N ASP A 7 -14.24 -7.43 17.36
CA ASP A 7 -13.84 -6.03 17.36
C ASP A 7 -12.32 -5.85 17.25
N LEU A 8 -11.54 -6.77 17.84
CA LEU A 8 -10.08 -6.81 17.68
C LEU A 8 -9.66 -7.13 16.24
N ILE A 9 -10.49 -7.88 15.51
CA ILE A 9 -10.21 -8.32 14.15
C ILE A 9 -10.68 -7.28 13.12
N LYS A 10 -11.78 -6.57 13.42
CA LYS A 10 -12.36 -5.55 12.54
C LYS A 10 -11.62 -4.22 12.57
N ASN A 11 -10.93 -3.91 13.65
CA ASN A 11 -10.17 -2.68 13.83
C ASN A 11 -8.67 -3.00 14.01
N PRO A 12 -7.98 -3.42 12.92
CA PRO A 12 -6.57 -3.85 12.98
C PRO A 12 -5.62 -2.73 13.45
N GLU A 13 -5.97 -1.46 13.28
CA GLU A 13 -5.22 -0.32 13.78
C GLU A 13 -5.18 -0.21 15.31
N THR A 14 -6.16 -0.80 16.00
CA THR A 14 -6.21 -0.86 17.46
C THR A 14 -5.68 -2.18 18.02
N ALA A 15 -5.39 -3.14 17.15
CA ALA A 15 -4.84 -4.42 17.55
C ALA A 15 -3.33 -4.31 17.78
N PRO A 16 -2.80 -4.85 18.90
CA PRO A 16 -1.37 -4.81 19.19
C PRO A 16 -0.50 -5.61 18.20
N PHE A 17 -1.11 -6.24 17.21
CA PHE A 17 -0.44 -7.12 16.25
C PHE A 17 -0.95 -6.86 14.83
N SER A 18 -0.19 -6.12 14.02
CA SER A 18 -0.50 -5.84 12.62
C SER A 18 -0.70 -7.11 11.77
N LYS A 19 -0.08 -8.23 12.17
CA LYS A 19 -0.18 -9.53 11.50
C LYS A 19 -1.52 -10.25 11.73
N LEU A 20 -2.34 -9.81 12.68
CA LEU A 20 -3.66 -10.41 12.96
C LEU A 20 -4.77 -9.95 12.01
N LYS A 21 -4.52 -8.94 11.19
CA LYS A 21 -5.51 -8.39 10.25
C LYS A 21 -6.11 -9.45 9.29
N TYR A 22 -5.37 -10.52 9.02
CA TYR A 22 -5.81 -11.60 8.14
C TYR A 22 -6.87 -12.51 8.75
N LEU A 23 -7.00 -12.54 10.09
CA LEU A 23 -7.99 -13.39 10.78
C LEU A 23 -9.44 -12.99 10.46
N LYS A 24 -9.69 -11.79 9.95
CA LYS A 24 -11.03 -11.37 9.51
C LYS A 24 -11.59 -12.19 8.35
N TRP A 25 -10.73 -12.93 7.61
CA TRP A 25 -11.11 -13.77 6.48
C TRP A 25 -11.13 -15.27 6.83
N THR A 26 -11.00 -15.62 8.11
CA THR A 26 -11.02 -17.00 8.59
C THR A 26 -12.31 -17.29 9.35
N GLU A 27 -12.69 -18.55 9.42
CA GLU A 27 -13.85 -18.99 10.16
C GLU A 27 -13.61 -18.88 11.69
N GLU A 28 -14.68 -18.81 12.48
CA GLU A 28 -14.61 -18.54 13.92
C GLU A 28 -13.85 -19.64 14.70
N ASP A 29 -13.96 -20.88 14.28
CA ASP A 29 -13.22 -22.01 14.83
C ASP A 29 -11.71 -21.91 14.57
N GLU A 30 -11.30 -21.54 13.36
CA GLU A 30 -9.90 -21.28 13.00
C GLU A 30 -9.32 -20.11 13.82
N VAL A 31 -10.08 -19.03 14.02
CA VAL A 31 -9.69 -17.90 14.88
C VAL A 31 -9.47 -18.38 16.32
N THR A 32 -10.35 -19.25 16.84
CA THR A 32 -10.23 -19.79 18.17
C THR A 32 -8.97 -20.66 18.31
N GLU A 33 -8.69 -21.52 17.33
CA GLU A 33 -7.49 -22.36 17.30
C GLU A 33 -6.21 -21.51 17.22
N PHE A 34 -6.21 -20.48 16.39
CA PHE A 34 -5.10 -19.52 16.28
C PHE A 34 -4.75 -18.90 17.64
N PHE A 35 -5.75 -18.35 18.35
CA PHE A 35 -5.50 -17.73 19.65
C PHE A 35 -5.07 -18.73 20.71
N ASN A 36 -5.60 -19.95 20.73
CA ASN A 36 -5.16 -21.00 21.63
C ASN A 36 -3.68 -21.35 21.41
N ARG A 37 -3.29 -21.57 20.15
CA ARG A 37 -1.90 -21.88 19.78
C ARG A 37 -0.96 -20.71 20.10
N MET A 38 -1.38 -19.48 19.76
CA MET A 38 -0.65 -18.26 20.06
C MET A 38 -0.41 -18.09 21.57
N PHE A 39 -1.42 -18.38 22.40
CA PHE A 39 -1.30 -18.33 23.85
C PHE A 39 -0.23 -19.29 24.36
N HIS A 40 -0.26 -20.56 23.95
CA HIS A 40 0.74 -21.55 24.36
C HIS A 40 2.16 -21.18 23.91
N LEU A 41 2.32 -20.69 22.70
CA LEU A 41 3.62 -20.24 22.18
C LEU A 41 4.17 -19.05 22.99
N ASN A 42 3.31 -18.07 23.32
CA ASN A 42 3.72 -16.93 24.14
C ASN A 42 4.12 -17.33 25.56
N VAL A 43 3.42 -18.28 26.18
CA VAL A 43 3.80 -18.83 27.52
C VAL A 43 5.17 -19.48 27.43
N ALA A 44 5.39 -20.36 26.45
CA ALA A 44 6.67 -21.04 26.27
C ALA A 44 7.81 -20.05 25.96
N ALA A 45 7.56 -19.05 25.13
CA ALA A 45 8.56 -18.01 24.81
C ALA A 45 8.97 -17.19 26.04
N ARG A 46 8.03 -16.88 26.94
CA ARG A 46 8.33 -16.21 28.21
C ARG A 46 9.15 -17.05 29.15
N GLU A 47 8.93 -18.37 29.18
CA GLU A 47 9.67 -19.30 30.04
C GLU A 47 11.10 -19.54 29.51
N THR A 48 11.25 -19.65 28.19
CA THR A 48 12.55 -19.98 27.55
C THR A 48 13.37 -18.78 27.13
N GLY A 49 12.74 -17.61 26.94
CA GLY A 49 13.32 -16.42 26.30
C GLY A 49 13.43 -16.51 24.76
N ASP A 50 13.01 -17.62 24.14
CA ASP A 50 13.03 -17.83 22.69
C ASP A 50 11.67 -17.49 22.07
N TRP A 51 11.64 -16.39 21.29
CA TRP A 51 10.46 -15.90 20.58
C TRP A 51 10.36 -16.42 19.14
N SER A 52 11.38 -17.09 18.63
CA SER A 52 11.40 -17.57 17.25
C SER A 52 10.23 -18.51 16.87
N PRO A 53 9.68 -19.35 17.79
CA PRO A 53 8.46 -20.12 17.49
C PRO A 53 7.21 -19.25 17.30
N VAL A 54 7.12 -18.12 18.01
CA VAL A 54 5.99 -17.17 17.87
C VAL A 54 6.07 -16.48 16.50
N ASP A 55 7.25 -15.97 16.14
CA ASP A 55 7.46 -15.29 14.87
C ASP A 55 7.18 -16.21 13.69
N ARG A 56 7.70 -17.44 13.74
CA ARG A 56 7.45 -18.46 12.71
C ARG A 56 5.97 -18.79 12.57
N PHE A 57 5.28 -18.98 13.67
CA PHE A 57 3.84 -19.27 13.68
C PHE A 57 3.04 -18.12 13.03
N LEU A 58 3.36 -16.87 13.35
CA LEU A 58 2.69 -15.70 12.75
C LEU A 58 2.94 -15.59 11.26
N GLU A 59 4.15 -15.92 10.81
CA GLU A 59 4.51 -15.92 9.40
C GLU A 59 3.79 -17.04 8.63
N GLU A 60 3.85 -18.29 9.14
CA GLU A 60 3.17 -19.45 8.55
C GLU A 60 1.64 -19.25 8.45
N GLU A 61 1.01 -18.72 9.50
CA GLU A 61 -0.43 -18.46 9.50
C GLU A 61 -0.80 -17.28 8.57
N GLY A 62 0.04 -16.25 8.51
CA GLY A 62 -0.12 -15.15 7.55
C GLY A 62 -0.10 -15.64 6.12
N ASP A 63 0.87 -16.48 5.77
CA ASP A 63 1.01 -17.08 4.43
C ASP A 63 -0.17 -18.03 4.12
N ARG A 64 -0.57 -18.86 5.08
CA ARG A 64 -1.72 -19.78 4.93
C ARG A 64 -3.01 -19.03 4.61
N ILE A 65 -3.28 -17.95 5.33
CA ILE A 65 -4.49 -17.15 5.13
C ILE A 65 -4.39 -16.34 3.84
N ALA A 66 -3.22 -15.75 3.57
CA ALA A 66 -2.99 -15.04 2.32
C ALA A 66 -3.24 -15.95 1.09
N ALA A 67 -2.77 -17.19 1.14
CA ALA A 67 -3.00 -18.16 0.07
C ALA A 67 -4.49 -18.52 -0.14
N LYS A 68 -5.31 -18.48 0.93
CA LYS A 68 -6.78 -18.69 0.81
C LYS A 68 -7.48 -17.50 0.15
N VAL A 69 -6.98 -16.30 0.38
CA VAL A 69 -7.59 -15.04 -0.07
C VAL A 69 -7.03 -14.59 -1.41
N ALA A 70 -5.77 -14.93 -1.68
CA ALA A 70 -5.11 -14.55 -2.92
C ALA A 70 -5.81 -15.19 -4.13
N ARG A 71 -6.32 -14.36 -5.01
CA ARG A 71 -6.66 -14.78 -6.36
C ARG A 71 -5.36 -14.82 -7.16
N PRO A 72 -4.88 -15.99 -7.60
CA PRO A 72 -3.66 -16.03 -8.40
C PRO A 72 -3.92 -15.27 -9.71
N MET A 73 -3.26 -14.15 -9.87
CA MET A 73 -3.19 -13.44 -11.13
C MET A 73 -1.98 -13.98 -11.88
N THR A 74 -2.23 -14.65 -12.99
CA THR A 74 -1.18 -15.10 -13.90
C THR A 74 -1.08 -14.12 -15.05
N PHE A 75 0.12 -13.63 -15.30
CA PHE A 75 0.42 -12.80 -16.47
C PHE A 75 1.21 -13.66 -17.45
N ASP A 76 0.74 -13.71 -18.71
CA ASP A 76 1.41 -14.46 -19.77
C ASP A 76 2.71 -13.78 -20.22
N ASP A 77 2.88 -12.50 -19.91
CA ASP A 77 4.04 -11.69 -20.28
C ASP A 77 4.37 -10.66 -19.19
N THR A 78 5.64 -10.26 -19.13
CA THR A 78 6.09 -9.12 -18.32
C THR A 78 6.36 -7.97 -19.28
N PRO A 79 5.43 -7.02 -19.43
CA PRO A 79 5.62 -5.90 -20.35
C PRO A 79 6.84 -5.07 -19.94
N TRP A 80 7.73 -4.84 -20.91
CA TRP A 80 8.90 -4.02 -20.71
C TRP A 80 9.03 -3.01 -21.86
N SER A 81 9.32 -1.74 -21.54
CA SER A 81 9.54 -0.70 -22.52
C SER A 81 10.80 0.11 -22.15
N PRO A 82 11.77 0.22 -23.05
CA PRO A 82 12.98 0.99 -22.77
C PRO A 82 12.67 2.49 -22.70
N LEU A 83 13.34 3.18 -21.77
CA LEU A 83 13.38 4.65 -21.78
C LEU A 83 14.09 5.12 -23.06
N LYS A 84 13.47 5.98 -23.85
CA LYS A 84 13.96 6.41 -25.17
C LYS A 84 14.92 7.60 -25.11
N LYS A 85 14.91 8.34 -24.01
CA LYS A 85 15.71 9.53 -23.77
C LYS A 85 16.58 9.33 -22.53
N ARG A 86 17.58 10.21 -22.36
CA ARG A 86 18.29 10.30 -21.07
C ARG A 86 17.32 10.81 -20.00
N LEU A 87 17.53 10.45 -18.77
CA LEU A 87 16.66 10.88 -17.66
C LEU A 87 16.60 12.42 -17.55
N SER A 88 17.71 13.10 -17.78
CA SER A 88 17.81 14.57 -17.81
C SER A 88 17.06 15.24 -18.98
N GLU A 89 16.54 14.46 -19.90
CA GLU A 89 15.73 14.93 -21.05
C GLU A 89 14.31 14.38 -20.99
N SER A 90 14.01 13.59 -19.95
CA SER A 90 12.75 12.87 -19.81
C SER A 90 11.80 13.60 -18.88
N LYS A 91 10.51 13.55 -19.23
CA LYS A 91 9.41 13.90 -18.32
C LYS A 91 9.05 12.70 -17.48
N VAL A 92 9.14 12.83 -16.15
CA VAL A 92 8.96 11.74 -15.21
C VAL A 92 7.77 12.02 -14.29
N ALA A 93 6.93 11.00 -14.09
CA ALA A 93 5.87 11.02 -13.12
C ALA A 93 6.23 10.13 -11.90
N VAL A 94 5.73 10.50 -10.73
CA VAL A 94 5.69 9.63 -9.57
C VAL A 94 4.24 9.25 -9.30
N LEU A 95 4.00 7.98 -8.94
CA LEU A 95 2.71 7.47 -8.52
C LEU A 95 2.88 6.71 -7.21
N THR A 96 1.80 6.54 -6.46
CA THR A 96 1.82 5.72 -5.26
C THR A 96 0.59 4.83 -5.14
N THR A 97 0.74 3.72 -4.46
CA THR A 97 -0.36 2.89 -3.94
C THR A 97 -0.58 3.11 -2.44
N GLY A 98 0.02 4.13 -1.86
CA GLY A 98 -0.03 4.41 -0.42
C GLY A 98 -1.32 5.05 0.09
N GLY A 99 -2.33 5.26 -0.75
CA GLY A 99 -3.61 5.85 -0.33
C GLY A 99 -3.51 7.32 0.06
N ILE A 100 -2.62 8.09 -0.58
CA ILE A 100 -2.42 9.51 -0.31
C ILE A 100 -3.51 10.33 -1.02
N TYR A 101 -4.03 11.34 -0.34
CA TYR A 101 -5.01 12.27 -0.91
C TYR A 101 -4.85 13.68 -0.33
N VAL A 102 -5.40 14.69 -1.00
CA VAL A 102 -5.36 16.08 -0.54
C VAL A 102 -6.54 16.37 0.39
N ALA A 103 -6.33 17.15 1.43
CA ALA A 103 -7.41 17.59 2.32
C ALA A 103 -8.54 18.23 1.53
N GLY A 104 -9.76 17.74 1.74
CA GLY A 104 -10.96 18.14 0.99
C GLY A 104 -11.34 17.22 -0.17
N GLN A 105 -10.45 16.37 -0.64
CA GLN A 105 -10.83 15.24 -1.50
C GLN A 105 -11.52 14.16 -0.67
N GLU A 106 -12.30 13.31 -1.32
CA GLU A 106 -12.88 12.13 -0.68
C GLU A 106 -11.78 11.13 -0.30
N PRO A 107 -11.71 10.68 0.97
CA PRO A 107 -10.75 9.65 1.37
C PRO A 107 -10.96 8.35 0.58
N PHE A 108 -9.90 7.55 0.47
CA PHE A 108 -10.04 6.21 -0.10
C PHE A 108 -10.84 5.30 0.84
N ASP A 109 -11.64 4.40 0.25
CA ASP A 109 -12.18 3.25 0.97
C ASP A 109 -11.03 2.25 1.23
N THR A 110 -10.70 2.05 2.50
CA THR A 110 -9.59 1.16 2.91
C THR A 110 -9.86 -0.32 2.72
N ASP A 111 -11.10 -0.69 2.37
CA ASP A 111 -11.51 -2.08 2.09
C ASP A 111 -11.47 -2.45 0.60
N GLY A 112 -11.09 -1.50 -0.28
CA GLY A 112 -10.86 -1.82 -1.69
C GLY A 112 -11.36 -0.76 -2.67
N ASP A 113 -10.62 0.34 -2.81
CA ASP A 113 -10.94 1.46 -3.70
C ASP A 113 -10.11 1.37 -4.98
N CYS A 114 -10.76 1.22 -6.12
CA CYS A 114 -10.11 1.23 -7.44
C CYS A 114 -10.00 2.63 -8.06
N SER A 115 -10.52 3.67 -7.41
CA SER A 115 -10.38 5.05 -7.88
C SER A 115 -8.97 5.59 -7.62
N TYR A 116 -8.65 6.75 -8.18
CA TYR A 116 -7.40 7.45 -7.94
C TYR A 116 -7.64 8.88 -7.46
N ARG A 117 -6.59 9.49 -6.91
CA ARG A 117 -6.56 10.92 -6.57
C ARG A 117 -5.46 11.60 -7.33
N GLU A 118 -5.76 12.77 -7.88
CA GLU A 118 -4.80 13.67 -8.49
C GLU A 118 -4.21 14.57 -7.42
N ILE A 119 -2.89 14.65 -7.36
CA ILE A 119 -2.16 15.43 -6.37
C ILE A 119 -1.20 16.36 -7.11
N PRO A 120 -1.44 17.68 -7.14
CA PRO A 120 -0.47 18.64 -7.67
C PRO A 120 0.86 18.54 -6.92
N LEU A 121 1.98 18.61 -7.61
CA LEU A 121 3.31 18.50 -6.99
C LEU A 121 3.63 19.64 -6.02
N ASP A 122 2.98 20.78 -6.14
CA ASP A 122 3.10 21.94 -5.26
C ASP A 122 2.16 21.87 -4.04
N THR A 123 1.47 20.75 -3.82
CA THR A 123 0.59 20.57 -2.66
C THR A 123 1.40 20.62 -1.37
N PRO A 124 1.06 21.53 -0.43
CA PRO A 124 1.73 21.61 0.86
C PRO A 124 1.62 20.29 1.65
N LEU A 125 2.70 19.91 2.35
CA LEU A 125 2.74 18.68 3.14
C LEU A 125 1.61 18.59 4.18
N ASP A 126 1.25 19.70 4.81
CA ASP A 126 0.22 19.79 5.81
C ASP A 126 -1.21 19.60 5.24
N GLN A 127 -1.35 19.60 3.91
CA GLN A 127 -2.59 19.29 3.23
C GLN A 127 -2.68 17.84 2.75
N LEU A 128 -1.59 17.09 2.80
CA LEU A 128 -1.60 15.68 2.43
C LEU A 128 -2.17 14.84 3.58
N ARG A 129 -2.91 13.82 3.22
CA ARG A 129 -3.55 12.85 4.13
C ARG A 129 -3.31 11.45 3.60
N VAL A 130 -3.38 10.47 4.49
CA VAL A 130 -3.29 9.05 4.16
C VAL A 130 -4.55 8.33 4.61
N ALA A 131 -5.10 7.49 3.73
CA ALA A 131 -6.18 6.57 4.04
C ALA A 131 -5.70 5.15 3.69
N HIS A 132 -5.12 4.46 4.67
CA HIS A 132 -4.62 3.10 4.50
C HIS A 132 -4.56 2.38 5.85
N THR A 133 -4.84 1.06 5.88
CA THR A 133 -4.86 0.23 7.10
C THR A 133 -3.93 -0.97 7.04
N ARG A 134 -3.15 -1.12 5.95
CA ARG A 134 -2.35 -2.32 5.69
C ARG A 134 -0.85 -2.13 5.91
N TYR A 135 -0.41 -0.91 6.19
CA TYR A 135 0.96 -0.60 6.57
C TYR A 135 0.98 0.45 7.70
N ASP A 136 2.12 0.63 8.33
CA ASP A 136 2.30 1.67 9.35
C ASP A 136 2.34 3.05 8.68
N THR A 137 1.34 3.87 8.96
CA THR A 137 1.18 5.21 8.38
C THR A 137 1.89 6.29 9.17
N ILE A 138 2.53 5.98 10.30
CA ILE A 138 3.23 6.98 11.14
C ILE A 138 4.37 7.61 10.34
N GLY A 139 5.21 6.80 9.69
CA GLY A 139 6.33 7.31 8.88
C GLY A 139 5.87 8.19 7.71
N VAL A 140 4.72 7.86 7.10
CA VAL A 140 4.14 8.65 6.00
C VAL A 140 3.62 9.99 6.50
N ALA A 141 3.07 10.05 7.72
CA ALA A 141 2.61 11.29 8.33
C ALA A 141 3.79 12.23 8.67
N GLU A 142 4.97 11.68 8.91
CA GLU A 142 6.20 12.43 9.13
C GLU A 142 6.90 12.82 7.81
N ASP A 143 6.94 11.90 6.84
CA ASP A 143 7.56 12.12 5.53
C ASP A 143 6.78 11.38 4.43
N VAL A 144 5.97 12.10 3.68
CA VAL A 144 5.16 11.56 2.58
C VAL A 144 6.03 11.04 1.44
N ASP A 145 7.25 11.57 1.25
CA ASP A 145 8.18 11.11 0.22
C ASP A 145 8.63 9.66 0.42
N SER A 146 8.41 9.09 1.62
CA SER A 146 8.63 7.66 1.88
C SER A 146 7.75 6.74 1.02
N VAL A 147 6.57 7.21 0.58
CA VAL A 147 5.63 6.46 -0.27
C VAL A 147 5.23 7.19 -1.55
N LEU A 148 5.35 8.53 -1.58
CA LEU A 148 5.08 9.37 -2.76
C LEU A 148 6.21 10.40 -2.91
N ALA A 149 7.28 10.03 -3.58
CA ALA A 149 8.52 10.79 -3.70
C ALA A 149 8.39 12.07 -4.56
N MET A 150 7.35 12.89 -4.31
CA MET A 150 7.03 14.06 -5.11
C MET A 150 8.04 15.20 -4.92
N HIS A 151 8.48 15.45 -3.67
CA HIS A 151 9.47 16.50 -3.40
C HIS A 151 10.86 16.07 -3.87
N ARG A 152 11.19 14.77 -3.74
CA ARG A 152 12.43 14.21 -4.30
C ARG A 152 12.49 14.35 -5.82
N LEU A 153 11.34 14.17 -6.52
CA LEU A 153 11.27 14.39 -7.96
C LEU A 153 11.55 15.84 -8.32
N LEU A 154 10.97 16.80 -7.59
CA LEU A 154 11.22 18.23 -7.80
C LEU A 154 12.69 18.62 -7.52
N GLU A 155 13.32 18.03 -6.52
CA GLU A 155 14.75 18.21 -6.25
C GLU A 155 15.61 17.72 -7.42
N LEU A 156 15.31 16.51 -7.94
CA LEU A 156 16.02 15.93 -9.07
C LEU A 156 15.84 16.74 -10.35
N GLU A 157 14.67 17.35 -10.57
CA GLU A 157 14.44 18.29 -11.66
C GLU A 157 15.28 19.56 -11.46
N ALA A 158 15.28 20.15 -10.27
CA ALA A 158 16.07 21.35 -9.97
C ALA A 158 17.58 21.11 -10.13
N GLU A 159 18.06 19.90 -9.87
CA GLU A 159 19.46 19.48 -10.09
C GLU A 159 19.76 19.14 -11.57
N GLY A 160 18.76 19.11 -12.44
CA GLY A 160 18.90 18.75 -13.85
C GLY A 160 19.16 17.24 -14.09
N LEU A 161 18.89 16.41 -13.11
CA LEU A 161 18.98 14.95 -13.21
C LEU A 161 17.74 14.35 -13.89
N VAL A 162 16.59 15.00 -13.71
CA VAL A 162 15.33 14.75 -14.43
C VAL A 162 15.02 15.95 -15.30
N GLY A 163 14.50 15.74 -16.51
CA GLY A 163 14.20 16.82 -17.45
C GLY A 163 13.00 17.65 -17.04
N GLU A 164 11.91 17.01 -16.63
CA GLU A 164 10.67 17.63 -16.20
C GLU A 164 9.92 16.73 -15.22
N ALA A 165 9.39 17.28 -14.14
CA ALA A 165 8.52 16.59 -13.21
C ALA A 165 7.05 16.73 -13.66
N GLN A 166 6.36 15.60 -13.84
CA GLN A 166 4.94 15.60 -14.21
C GLN A 166 4.04 16.04 -13.06
N THR A 167 3.11 16.93 -13.35
CA THR A 167 2.03 17.33 -12.45
C THR A 167 0.67 17.30 -13.18
N PRO A 168 -0.42 16.83 -12.57
CA PRO A 168 -0.46 16.22 -11.24
C PRO A 168 0.21 14.83 -11.19
N THR A 169 0.55 14.39 -10.00
CA THR A 169 0.85 12.99 -9.71
C THR A 169 -0.43 12.24 -9.34
N TYR A 170 -0.35 10.90 -9.27
CA TYR A 170 -1.52 10.06 -9.02
C TYR A 170 -1.29 9.13 -7.84
N SER A 171 -2.33 9.00 -7.01
CA SER A 171 -2.35 8.09 -5.88
C SER A 171 -3.50 7.10 -6.02
N PHE A 172 -3.20 5.83 -5.71
CA PHE A 172 -4.14 4.72 -5.67
C PHE A 172 -4.17 4.11 -4.26
N MET A 173 -5.17 3.26 -4.01
CA MET A 173 -5.18 2.36 -2.87
C MET A 173 -4.30 1.14 -3.16
N GLY A 174 -3.50 0.69 -2.16
CA GLY A 174 -2.64 -0.50 -2.30
C GLY A 174 -3.38 -1.81 -2.05
N TYR A 175 -4.43 -1.78 -1.23
CA TYR A 175 -5.25 -2.96 -0.95
C TYR A 175 -6.51 -2.94 -1.80
N ILE A 176 -6.52 -3.76 -2.85
CA ILE A 176 -7.64 -3.90 -3.78
C ILE A 176 -7.94 -5.40 -3.95
N PRO A 177 -8.93 -5.97 -3.22
CA PRO A 177 -9.27 -7.40 -3.30
C PRO A 177 -9.73 -7.85 -4.68
N ASP A 178 -10.44 -6.98 -5.40
CA ASP A 178 -10.83 -7.21 -6.79
C ASP A 178 -10.27 -6.07 -7.66
N PRO A 179 -9.14 -6.29 -8.34
CA PRO A 179 -8.48 -5.27 -9.14
C PRO A 179 -9.06 -5.11 -10.55
N SER A 180 -10.18 -5.74 -10.90
CA SER A 180 -10.75 -5.71 -12.24
C SER A 180 -10.97 -4.29 -12.76
N VAL A 181 -11.57 -3.41 -11.94
CA VAL A 181 -11.80 -2.01 -12.31
C VAL A 181 -10.49 -1.24 -12.45
N LEU A 182 -9.50 -1.50 -11.58
CA LEU A 182 -8.18 -0.90 -11.70
C LEU A 182 -7.50 -1.30 -13.03
N MET A 183 -7.57 -2.58 -13.38
CA MET A 183 -6.92 -3.10 -14.58
C MET A 183 -7.62 -2.68 -15.87
N GLU A 184 -8.95 -2.63 -15.88
CA GLU A 184 -9.74 -2.42 -17.09
C GLU A 184 -10.12 -0.95 -17.31
N VAL A 185 -10.17 -0.14 -16.25
CA VAL A 185 -10.69 1.24 -16.32
C VAL A 185 -9.68 2.25 -15.79
N THR A 186 -9.45 2.31 -14.48
CA THR A 186 -8.72 3.45 -13.86
C THR A 186 -7.23 3.44 -14.14
N GLY A 187 -6.60 2.28 -14.21
CA GLY A 187 -5.19 2.17 -14.61
C GLY A 187 -4.95 2.61 -16.07
N PRO A 188 -5.71 2.08 -17.06
CA PRO A 188 -5.65 2.55 -18.45
C PRO A 188 -5.97 4.03 -18.60
N GLU A 189 -6.91 4.59 -17.83
CA GLU A 189 -7.23 6.01 -17.83
C GLU A 189 -6.02 6.86 -17.41
N VAL A 190 -5.41 6.57 -16.27
CA VAL A 190 -4.22 7.28 -15.79
C VAL A 190 -3.05 7.11 -16.78
N ALA A 191 -2.83 5.91 -17.30
CA ALA A 191 -1.81 5.67 -18.30
C ALA A 191 -2.05 6.46 -19.60
N GLY A 192 -3.30 6.63 -20.00
CA GLY A 192 -3.69 7.47 -21.14
C GLY A 192 -3.32 8.94 -20.91
N ARG A 193 -3.71 9.50 -19.76
CA ARG A 193 -3.39 10.89 -19.38
C ARG A 193 -1.89 11.14 -19.34
N LEU A 194 -1.12 10.26 -18.71
CA LEU A 194 0.34 10.38 -18.66
C LEU A 194 0.97 10.36 -20.05
N LYS A 195 0.45 9.55 -20.97
CA LYS A 195 0.91 9.53 -22.38
C LYS A 195 0.54 10.82 -23.13
N GLU A 196 -0.67 11.34 -22.93
CA GLU A 196 -1.13 12.60 -23.52
C GLU A 196 -0.28 13.78 -23.02
N ASP A 197 0.13 13.75 -21.74
CA ASP A 197 1.01 14.74 -21.13
C ASP A 197 2.49 14.57 -21.54
N GLY A 198 2.81 13.56 -22.33
CA GLY A 198 4.16 13.33 -22.84
C GLY A 198 5.13 12.75 -21.84
N VAL A 199 4.64 12.03 -20.81
CA VAL A 199 5.47 11.37 -19.81
C VAL A 199 6.27 10.24 -20.44
N ASP A 200 7.59 10.26 -20.23
CA ASP A 200 8.55 9.28 -20.75
C ASP A 200 8.77 8.10 -19.80
N GLY A 201 8.63 8.35 -18.48
CA GLY A 201 8.83 7.34 -17.44
C GLY A 201 8.00 7.58 -16.19
N VAL A 202 7.65 6.48 -15.51
CA VAL A 202 6.86 6.51 -14.27
C VAL A 202 7.59 5.73 -13.19
N VAL A 203 7.69 6.33 -12.00
CA VAL A 203 8.16 5.66 -10.78
C VAL A 203 6.96 5.41 -9.89
N ILE A 204 6.75 4.17 -9.47
CA ILE A 204 5.61 3.81 -8.62
C ILE A 204 6.14 3.41 -7.24
N GLY A 205 5.77 4.18 -6.22
CA GLY A 205 5.96 3.83 -4.82
C GLY A 205 4.85 2.88 -4.36
N THR A 206 5.24 1.74 -3.81
CA THR A 206 4.31 0.74 -3.26
C THR A 206 4.53 0.57 -1.76
N THR A 207 3.51 0.12 -1.06
CA THR A 207 3.54 -0.16 0.39
C THR A 207 3.14 -1.58 0.66
#